data_5d351eb8f773111855e1569589482690
#
_entry.id   5d351eb8f773111855e1569589482690
#
_cell.length_a   1.000
_cell.length_b   1.000
_cell.length_c   1.000
_cell.angle_alpha   90.00
_cell.angle_beta   90.00
_cell.angle_gamma   90.00
#
_symmetry.space_group_name_H-M   'P 1'
#
loop_
_entity.id
_entity.type
_entity.pdbx_description
1 polymer ?
#
loop_
_entity_poly.entity_id
_entity_poly.type
_entity_poly.pdbx_seq_one_letter_code
_entity_poly.pdbx_strand_id
1 'polypeptide(L)'
;MTAGDNTQIFIPYAGMSNLGVYRFSQANHQLAVGVDCIDPNSFMCVYLSMNKRMDLALDDFFELWVEGKDVPRHRFYTLESGRVVVDVASIIGSYSEDYDSLYIQAVAKEREYFQKRGINETYQ
;
A
#
# COMPACT_ATOMS: atom_id res chain seq x y z
N MET A 1 12.01 -21.52 -4.26
CA MET A 1 12.45 -20.13 -4.55
C MET A 1 13.94 -20.09 -4.25
N THR A 2 14.79 -20.07 -5.27
CA THR A 2 16.21 -19.78 -5.10
C THR A 2 16.34 -18.28 -5.17
N ALA A 3 16.36 -17.60 -4.02
CA ALA A 3 16.83 -16.22 -3.97
C ALA A 3 18.30 -16.25 -4.41
N GLY A 4 18.68 -15.42 -5.36
CA GLY A 4 20.09 -15.21 -5.66
C GLY A 4 20.79 -14.75 -4.37
N ASP A 5 22.03 -15.11 -4.20
CA ASP A 5 22.82 -14.95 -2.97
C ASP A 5 22.88 -13.51 -2.40
N ASN A 6 22.30 -12.51 -3.07
CA ASN A 6 22.35 -11.09 -2.70
C ASN A 6 20.97 -10.43 -2.54
N THR A 7 19.86 -11.16 -2.55
CA THR A 7 18.53 -10.55 -2.33
C THR A 7 18.40 -10.13 -0.87
N GLN A 8 18.25 -8.83 -0.63
CA GLN A 8 18.11 -8.26 0.71
C GLN A 8 16.68 -7.90 1.08
N ILE A 9 15.86 -7.56 0.06
CA ILE A 9 14.49 -7.10 0.25
C ILE A 9 13.56 -7.83 -0.73
N PHE A 10 12.44 -8.34 -0.21
CA PHE A 10 11.35 -8.92 -0.99
C PHE A 10 10.15 -7.98 -1.00
N ILE A 11 9.56 -7.80 -2.18
CA ILE A 11 8.31 -7.08 -2.35
C ILE A 11 7.30 -8.07 -2.97
N PRO A 12 6.68 -8.94 -2.16
CA PRO A 12 5.77 -9.96 -2.68
C PRO A 12 4.40 -9.34 -3.03
N TYR A 13 3.84 -9.75 -4.16
CA TYR A 13 2.49 -9.39 -4.57
C TYR A 13 1.72 -10.63 -5.04
N ALA A 14 1.43 -11.54 -4.10
CA ALA A 14 0.90 -12.87 -4.40
C ALA A 14 -0.27 -13.28 -3.45
N GLY A 15 -0.99 -12.31 -2.90
CA GLY A 15 -2.08 -12.55 -1.99
C GLY A 15 -1.64 -13.34 -0.75
N MET A 16 -2.41 -14.36 -0.35
CA MET A 16 -2.10 -15.17 0.83
C MET A 16 -0.75 -15.90 0.77
N SER A 17 -0.20 -16.10 -0.44
CA SER A 17 1.13 -16.71 -0.62
C SER A 17 2.27 -15.84 -0.09
N ASN A 18 2.02 -14.54 0.14
CA ASN A 18 2.97 -13.62 0.75
C ASN A 18 3.43 -14.09 2.14
N LEU A 19 2.57 -14.79 2.89
CA LEU A 19 2.92 -15.35 4.20
C LEU A 19 4.12 -16.29 4.14
N GLY A 20 4.26 -17.07 3.06
CA GLY A 20 5.42 -17.91 2.82
C GLY A 20 6.70 -17.10 2.64
N VAL A 21 6.61 -15.97 1.92
CA VAL A 21 7.74 -15.05 1.70
C VAL A 21 8.15 -14.39 3.02
N TYR A 22 7.21 -13.92 3.83
CA TYR A 22 7.52 -13.29 5.12
C TYR A 22 8.21 -14.27 6.08
N ARG A 23 7.72 -15.51 6.18
CA ARG A 23 8.34 -16.55 6.99
C ARG A 23 9.76 -16.88 6.51
N PHE A 24 9.95 -16.98 5.19
CA PHE A 24 11.26 -17.21 4.59
C PHE A 24 12.22 -16.06 4.88
N SER A 25 11.78 -14.81 4.65
CA SER A 25 12.57 -13.60 4.90
C SER A 25 12.99 -13.50 6.36
N GLN A 26 12.07 -13.75 7.28
CA GLN A 26 12.36 -13.74 8.72
C GLN A 26 13.39 -14.80 9.11
N ALA A 27 13.27 -16.03 8.57
CA ALA A 27 14.19 -17.13 8.86
C ALA A 27 15.60 -16.89 8.29
N ASN A 28 15.72 -16.07 7.23
CA ASN A 28 16.99 -15.78 6.56
C ASN A 28 17.51 -14.36 6.84
N HIS A 29 16.97 -13.66 7.83
CA HIS A 29 17.36 -12.30 8.20
C HIS A 29 17.31 -11.31 7.03
N GLN A 30 16.33 -11.46 6.14
CA GLN A 30 16.08 -10.60 5.00
C GLN A 30 14.85 -9.73 5.28
N LEU A 31 14.71 -8.64 4.55
CA LEU A 31 13.57 -7.74 4.68
C LEU A 31 12.44 -8.11 3.71
N ALA A 32 11.22 -7.75 4.10
CA ALA A 32 10.08 -7.85 3.22
C ALA A 32 9.17 -6.61 3.36
N VAL A 33 8.51 -6.24 2.27
CA VAL A 33 7.44 -5.23 2.28
C VAL A 33 6.11 -5.96 2.41
N GLY A 34 5.30 -5.56 3.36
CA GLY A 34 3.94 -6.05 3.53
C GLY A 34 3.03 -5.54 2.42
N VAL A 35 2.00 -6.31 2.09
CA VAL A 35 1.00 -5.95 1.09
C VAL A 35 -0.38 -6.34 1.59
N ASP A 36 -1.35 -5.48 1.31
CA ASP A 36 -2.72 -5.58 1.77
C ASP A 36 -2.81 -5.58 3.31
N CYS A 37 -3.69 -6.25 3.95
CA CYS A 37 -3.99 -6.19 5.40
C CYS A 37 -2.89 -6.72 6.35
N ILE A 38 -1.62 -6.68 5.96
CA ILE A 38 -0.53 -7.11 6.83
C ILE A 38 -0.08 -5.95 7.71
N ASP A 39 -0.32 -6.08 9.00
CA ASP A 39 0.29 -5.21 9.99
C ASP A 39 1.82 -5.39 9.96
N PRO A 40 2.60 -4.33 9.72
CA PRO A 40 4.06 -4.41 9.68
C PRO A 40 4.67 -4.91 11.00
N ASN A 41 3.94 -4.84 12.12
CA ASN A 41 4.39 -5.39 13.39
C ASN A 41 4.18 -6.91 13.52
N SER A 42 3.46 -7.55 12.61
CA SER A 42 3.17 -8.99 12.65
C SER A 42 4.37 -9.87 12.32
N PHE A 43 5.36 -9.35 11.60
CA PHE A 43 6.58 -10.03 11.22
C PHE A 43 7.79 -9.12 11.43
N MET A 44 8.82 -9.62 12.10
CA MET A 44 10.04 -8.85 12.40
C MET A 44 10.81 -8.43 11.13
N CYS A 45 10.56 -9.06 9.99
CA CYS A 45 11.16 -8.73 8.70
C CYS A 45 10.37 -7.71 7.88
N VAL A 46 9.17 -7.32 8.33
CA VAL A 46 8.31 -6.38 7.63
C VAL A 46 8.34 -5.03 8.33
N TYR A 47 8.96 -4.05 7.70
CA TYR A 47 9.05 -2.67 8.24
C TYR A 47 8.07 -1.70 7.60
N LEU A 48 7.62 -2.01 6.39
CA LEU A 48 6.65 -1.22 5.64
C LEU A 48 5.55 -2.15 5.15
N SER A 49 4.31 -1.68 5.12
CA SER A 49 3.20 -2.39 4.51
C SER A 49 2.36 -1.46 3.66
N MET A 50 2.17 -1.83 2.41
CA MET A 50 1.29 -1.13 1.48
C MET A 50 -0.13 -1.68 1.63
N ASN A 51 -1.03 -0.88 2.17
CA ASN A 51 -2.39 -1.27 2.51
C ASN A 51 -3.43 -0.50 1.71
N LYS A 52 -4.49 -1.21 1.32
CA LYS A 52 -5.70 -0.61 0.74
C LYS A 52 -6.74 -0.47 1.84
N ARG A 53 -7.15 0.76 2.11
CA ARG A 53 -8.16 1.09 3.11
C ARG A 53 -9.56 0.83 2.55
N MET A 54 -9.90 -0.46 2.43
CA MET A 54 -11.22 -0.89 1.95
C MET A 54 -12.35 -0.43 2.87
N ASP A 55 -12.08 -0.27 4.15
CA ASP A 55 -12.97 0.32 5.14
C ASP A 55 -13.40 1.73 4.72
N LEU A 56 -12.45 2.63 4.44
CA LEU A 56 -12.74 3.99 4.02
C LEU A 56 -13.40 4.05 2.63
N ALA A 57 -13.06 3.12 1.74
CA ALA A 57 -13.69 3.04 0.43
C ALA A 57 -15.16 2.63 0.52
N LEU A 58 -15.51 1.76 1.47
CA LEU A 58 -16.89 1.38 1.76
C LEU A 58 -17.66 2.53 2.43
N ASP A 59 -17.04 3.25 3.35
CA ASP A 59 -17.65 4.42 3.98
C ASP A 59 -18.01 5.48 2.93
N ASP A 60 -17.09 5.80 2.02
CA ASP A 60 -17.35 6.71 0.89
C ASP A 60 -18.55 6.26 0.04
N PHE A 61 -18.70 4.95 -0.19
CA PHE A 61 -19.82 4.39 -0.92
C PHE A 61 -21.13 4.57 -0.17
N PHE A 62 -21.15 4.23 1.11
CA PHE A 62 -22.35 4.32 1.93
C PHE A 62 -22.79 5.76 2.15
N GLU A 63 -21.85 6.70 2.30
CA GLU A 63 -22.19 8.13 2.39
C GLU A 63 -22.97 8.60 1.15
N LEU A 64 -22.45 8.33 -0.04
CA LEU A 64 -23.14 8.69 -1.28
C LEU A 64 -24.53 8.03 -1.37
N TRP A 65 -24.62 6.75 -1.03
CA TRP A 65 -25.88 6.01 -1.09
C TRP A 65 -26.94 6.54 -0.11
N VAL A 66 -26.56 6.83 1.14
CA VAL A 66 -27.46 7.38 2.17
C VAL A 66 -27.92 8.80 1.79
N GLU A 67 -27.05 9.59 1.17
CA GLU A 67 -27.38 10.93 0.70
C GLU A 67 -28.24 10.95 -0.59
N GLY A 68 -28.52 9.77 -1.15
CA GLY A 68 -29.27 9.65 -2.42
C GLY A 68 -28.53 10.20 -3.64
N LYS A 69 -27.20 10.29 -3.55
CA LYS A 69 -26.34 10.71 -4.67
C LYS A 69 -26.04 9.53 -5.58
N ASP A 70 -25.77 9.84 -6.84
CA ASP A 70 -25.32 8.83 -7.79
C ASP A 70 -23.98 8.24 -7.36
N VAL A 71 -23.94 6.92 -7.26
CA VAL A 71 -22.72 6.17 -6.95
C VAL A 71 -22.04 5.82 -8.28
N PRO A 72 -20.82 6.32 -8.53
CA PRO A 72 -20.11 6.02 -9.75
C PRO A 72 -19.80 4.52 -9.86
N ARG A 73 -19.97 3.94 -11.07
CA ARG A 73 -19.69 2.52 -11.31
C ARG A 73 -18.22 2.16 -11.10
N HIS A 74 -17.32 3.11 -11.31
CA HIS A 74 -15.88 2.96 -11.15
C HIS A 74 -15.36 4.16 -10.38
N ARG A 75 -14.56 3.91 -9.36
CA ARG A 75 -13.86 4.93 -8.60
C ARG A 75 -12.42 4.49 -8.40
N PHE A 76 -11.49 5.38 -8.69
CA PHE A 76 -10.08 5.14 -8.42
C PHE A 76 -9.71 5.73 -7.07
N TYR A 77 -8.97 4.94 -6.30
CA TYR A 77 -8.41 5.37 -5.03
C TYR A 77 -6.90 5.46 -5.17
N THR A 78 -6.35 6.54 -4.65
CA THR A 78 -4.96 6.95 -4.83
C THR A 78 -4.26 7.08 -3.48
N LEU A 79 -2.94 7.20 -3.50
CA LEU A 79 -2.16 7.58 -2.33
C LEU A 79 -2.66 8.93 -1.76
N GLU A 80 -2.90 9.90 -2.64
CA GLU A 80 -3.38 11.22 -2.27
C GLU A 80 -4.74 11.18 -1.59
N SER A 81 -5.65 10.28 -2.01
CA SER A 81 -6.96 10.12 -1.39
C SER A 81 -6.89 9.50 0.02
N GLY A 82 -5.73 8.99 0.42
CA GLY A 82 -5.56 8.29 1.69
C GLY A 82 -6.26 6.91 1.76
N ARG A 83 -6.72 6.37 0.61
CA ARG A 83 -7.32 5.03 0.53
C ARG A 83 -6.31 3.96 0.15
N VAL A 84 -5.15 4.38 -0.34
CA VAL A 84 -3.94 3.56 -0.41
C VAL A 84 -2.94 4.20 0.53
N VAL A 85 -2.42 3.45 1.48
CA VAL A 85 -1.51 3.96 2.50
C VAL A 85 -0.29 3.05 2.62
N VAL A 86 0.81 3.62 3.10
CA VAL A 86 1.99 2.87 3.49
C VAL A 86 2.14 2.99 5.00
N ASP A 87 1.88 1.90 5.69
CA ASP A 87 2.06 1.81 7.14
C ASP A 87 3.52 1.47 7.46
N VAL A 88 4.07 2.13 8.45
CA VAL A 88 5.45 1.94 8.89
C VAL A 88 5.44 1.24 10.25
N ALA A 89 6.28 0.23 10.42
CA ALA A 89 6.43 -0.43 11.71
C ALA A 89 6.87 0.56 12.80
N SER A 90 6.32 0.41 13.99
CA SER A 90 6.58 1.32 15.12
C SER A 90 8.06 1.45 15.50
N ILE A 91 8.86 0.44 15.18
CA ILE A 91 10.31 0.41 15.42
C ILE A 91 11.09 1.43 14.56
N ILE A 92 10.47 1.94 13.48
CA ILE A 92 11.12 2.87 12.53
C ILE A 92 10.82 4.35 12.85
N GLY A 93 10.20 4.64 13.97
CA GLY A 93 9.70 5.97 14.33
C GLY A 93 10.67 7.17 14.23
N SER A 94 11.95 6.95 13.88
CA SER A 94 12.96 8.00 13.69
C SER A 94 13.22 8.41 12.23
N TYR A 95 12.54 7.79 11.25
CA TYR A 95 12.75 8.06 9.81
C TYR A 95 11.63 8.90 9.17
N SER A 96 10.91 9.70 9.95
CA SER A 96 9.71 10.42 9.49
C SER A 96 10.00 11.41 8.35
N GLU A 97 11.13 12.14 8.41
CA GLU A 97 11.44 13.15 7.37
C GLU A 97 11.73 12.54 6.00
N ASP A 98 12.48 11.44 5.95
CA ASP A 98 12.76 10.72 4.70
C ASP A 98 11.48 10.08 4.15
N TYR A 99 10.65 9.53 5.02
CA TYR A 99 9.36 8.94 4.64
C TYR A 99 8.44 9.98 4.00
N ASP A 100 8.27 11.14 4.64
CA ASP A 100 7.40 12.20 4.13
C ASP A 100 7.86 12.70 2.75
N SER A 101 9.16 12.88 2.59
CA SER A 101 9.76 13.26 1.30
C SER A 101 9.48 12.22 0.21
N LEU A 102 9.67 10.94 0.51
CA LEU A 102 9.41 9.83 -0.43
C LEU A 102 7.91 9.70 -0.74
N TYR A 103 7.04 9.90 0.24
CA TYR A 103 5.60 9.88 0.05
C TYR A 103 5.13 10.98 -0.91
N ILE A 104 5.61 12.22 -0.72
CA ILE A 104 5.32 13.35 -1.61
C ILE A 104 5.78 13.04 -3.04
N GLN A 105 6.96 12.46 -3.23
CA GLN A 105 7.46 12.06 -4.53
C GLN A 105 6.60 10.95 -5.16
N ALA A 106 6.13 9.98 -4.37
CA ALA A 106 5.26 8.91 -4.84
C ALA A 106 3.91 9.45 -5.32
N VAL A 107 3.28 10.36 -4.57
CA VAL A 107 2.04 11.03 -4.96
C VAL A 107 2.22 11.83 -6.26
N ALA A 108 3.33 12.54 -6.41
CA ALA A 108 3.60 13.29 -7.63
C ALA A 108 3.72 12.37 -8.87
N LYS A 109 4.42 11.23 -8.72
CA LYS A 109 4.55 10.22 -9.80
C LYS A 109 3.21 9.54 -10.11
N GLU A 110 2.39 9.29 -9.12
CA GLU A 110 1.04 8.74 -9.31
C GLU A 110 0.17 9.69 -10.12
N ARG A 111 0.15 10.98 -9.79
CA ARG A 111 -0.56 12.01 -10.56
C ARG A 111 -0.08 12.06 -12.02
N GLU A 112 1.21 12.05 -12.26
CA GLU A 112 1.79 12.03 -13.61
C GLU A 112 1.34 10.78 -14.40
N TYR A 113 1.31 9.63 -13.74
CA TYR A 113 0.85 8.36 -14.34
C TYR A 113 -0.62 8.42 -14.76
N PHE A 114 -1.50 8.96 -13.90
CA PHE A 114 -2.92 9.11 -14.21
C PHE A 114 -3.16 10.13 -15.32
N GLN A 115 -2.47 11.27 -15.28
CA GLN A 115 -2.57 12.29 -16.32
C GLN A 115 -2.16 11.75 -17.70
N LYS A 116 -1.05 11.02 -17.79
CA LYS A 116 -0.60 10.41 -19.05
C LYS A 116 -1.59 9.40 -19.63
N ARG A 117 -2.41 8.79 -18.80
CA ARG A 117 -3.42 7.81 -19.20
C ARG A 117 -4.83 8.40 -19.37
N GLY A 118 -5.01 9.69 -19.12
CA GLY A 118 -6.32 10.31 -19.16
C GLY A 118 -7.31 9.75 -18.12
N ILE A 119 -6.78 9.18 -17.03
CA ILE A 119 -7.58 8.65 -15.94
C ILE A 119 -7.87 9.81 -14.98
N ASN A 120 -9.13 10.25 -14.94
CA ASN A 120 -9.60 11.19 -13.93
C ASN A 120 -10.13 10.40 -12.72
N GLU A 121 -10.02 10.96 -11.53
CA GLU A 121 -10.42 10.31 -10.25
C GLU A 121 -11.90 9.89 -10.20
N THR A 122 -12.71 10.44 -11.10
CA THR A 122 -14.13 10.14 -11.23
C THR A 122 -14.44 9.71 -12.66
N TYR A 123 -14.64 8.40 -12.88
CA TYR A 123 -15.39 7.94 -14.05
C TYR A 123 -16.88 7.93 -13.69
N GLN A 124 -17.63 8.79 -14.37
CA GLN A 124 -19.09 8.74 -14.38
C GLN A 124 -19.59 7.50 -15.13
#